data_d0c44acda9bc1a5b76234417837167d5
#
_entry.id   d0c44acda9bc1a5b76234417837167d5
#
_cell.length_a   1.000
_cell.length_b   1.000
_cell.length_c   1.000
_cell.angle_alpha   90.00
_cell.angle_beta   90.00
_cell.angle_gamma   90.00
#
_symmetry.space_group_name_H-M   'P 1'
#
loop_
_entity.id
_entity.type
_entity.pdbx_description
1 polymer ?
#
loop_
_entity_poly.entity_id
_entity_poly.type
_entity_poly.pdbx_seq_one_letter_code
_entity_poly.pdbx_strand_id
1 'polypeptide(L)'
;MLIPRPETEELIELILQHPESRTTGRLLDVGTGSGCIAYALTALLPEVSESFAIEVSSEAIPIAQRNFDTLREETGRHVTLWKKDLFALVEEHTPPSTPFDLIVSNPPYIHPDEATEMTPQVLLHEPHLALFAPEASPIAYYLALGALIQQGYLSSGGSLWVELNPLYAHETEEALHKILGPEHCSTELISDLSGKERFLHLVYHA
;
A
#
# COMPACT_ATOMS: atom_id res chain seq x y z
N MET A 1 0.77 -5.41 -15.11
CA MET A 1 1.39 -5.42 -13.78
C MET A 1 2.57 -4.45 -13.81
N LEU A 2 2.72 -3.61 -12.80
CA LEU A 2 3.87 -2.72 -12.66
C LEU A 2 5.14 -3.55 -12.39
N ILE A 3 6.26 -3.17 -13.01
CA ILE A 3 7.57 -3.73 -12.67
C ILE A 3 8.02 -3.04 -11.36
N PRO A 4 8.46 -3.79 -10.34
CA PRO A 4 8.96 -3.19 -9.10
C PRO A 4 10.00 -2.11 -9.39
N ARG A 5 9.86 -0.95 -8.75
CA ARG A 5 10.74 0.19 -8.93
C ARG A 5 11.68 0.32 -7.73
N PRO A 6 12.83 1.00 -7.90
CA PRO A 6 13.74 1.26 -6.78
C PRO A 6 13.05 1.93 -5.58
N GLU A 7 12.10 2.84 -5.83
CA GLU A 7 11.33 3.52 -4.78
C GLU A 7 10.49 2.53 -3.94
N THR A 8 9.97 1.47 -4.56
CA THR A 8 9.25 0.42 -3.83
C THR A 8 10.20 -0.39 -2.93
N GLU A 9 11.46 -0.59 -3.33
CA GLU A 9 12.48 -1.20 -2.47
C GLU A 9 12.81 -0.28 -1.29
N GLU A 10 12.95 1.04 -1.52
CA GLU A 10 13.13 2.03 -0.46
C GLU A 10 11.98 2.01 0.55
N LEU A 11 10.72 1.92 0.08
CA LEU A 11 9.55 1.79 0.98
C LEU A 11 9.69 0.57 1.90
N ILE A 12 10.07 -0.58 1.34
CA ILE A 12 10.27 -1.80 2.13
C ILE A 12 11.38 -1.60 3.16
N GLU A 13 12.52 -1.01 2.78
CA GLU A 13 13.64 -0.75 3.68
C GLU A 13 13.24 0.20 4.82
N LEU A 14 12.49 1.27 4.53
CA LEU A 14 11.97 2.19 5.54
C LEU A 14 11.09 1.46 6.56
N ILE A 15 10.17 0.63 6.09
CA ILE A 15 9.31 -0.18 6.96
C ILE A 15 10.15 -1.11 7.84
N LEU A 16 11.11 -1.84 7.28
CA LEU A 16 11.95 -2.79 8.01
C LEU A 16 12.82 -2.12 9.10
N GLN A 17 13.23 -0.88 8.88
CA GLN A 17 14.05 -0.11 9.82
C GLN A 17 13.22 0.58 10.91
N HIS A 18 11.91 0.74 10.68
CA HIS A 18 11.06 1.48 11.61
C HIS A 18 10.77 0.65 12.88
N PRO A 19 10.87 1.27 14.09
CA PRO A 19 10.68 0.56 15.35
C PRO A 19 9.33 -0.16 15.49
N GLU A 20 8.26 0.41 14.95
CA GLU A 20 6.89 -0.13 15.03
C GLU A 20 6.75 -1.44 14.25
N SER A 21 7.54 -1.66 13.22
CA SER A 21 7.55 -2.91 12.45
C SER A 21 7.85 -4.14 13.30
N ARG A 22 8.51 -3.96 14.46
CA ARG A 22 8.84 -5.02 15.40
C ARG A 22 7.65 -5.54 16.21
N THR A 23 6.49 -4.91 16.08
CA THR A 23 5.25 -5.33 16.76
C THR A 23 4.16 -5.73 15.77
N THR A 24 4.48 -5.75 14.48
CA THR A 24 3.53 -6.10 13.42
C THR A 24 3.20 -7.59 13.46
N GLY A 25 2.01 -7.93 13.92
CA GLY A 25 1.49 -9.31 13.87
C GLY A 25 0.73 -9.61 12.58
N ARG A 26 -0.06 -8.64 12.09
CA ARG A 26 -0.93 -8.77 10.92
C ARG A 26 -0.63 -7.70 9.88
N LEU A 27 -0.33 -8.14 8.67
CA LEU A 27 0.01 -7.30 7.52
C LEU A 27 -1.10 -7.35 6.45
N LEU A 28 -1.44 -6.19 5.88
CA LEU A 28 -2.25 -6.07 4.67
C LEU A 28 -1.50 -5.26 3.60
N ASP A 29 -1.28 -5.86 2.43
CA ASP A 29 -0.77 -5.18 1.23
C ASP A 29 -1.94 -4.89 0.27
N VAL A 30 -2.20 -3.61 0.02
CA VAL A 30 -3.33 -3.15 -0.78
C VAL A 30 -2.88 -2.79 -2.19
N GLY A 31 -3.44 -3.47 -3.20
CA GLY A 31 -3.00 -3.33 -4.58
C GLY A 31 -1.65 -4.01 -4.81
N THR A 32 -1.51 -5.23 -4.32
CA THR A 32 -0.24 -5.95 -4.22
C THR A 32 0.51 -6.16 -5.55
N GLY A 33 -0.18 -6.07 -6.67
CA GLY A 33 0.41 -6.24 -8.01
C GLY A 33 1.09 -7.59 -8.19
N SER A 34 2.42 -7.60 -8.23
CA SER A 34 3.21 -8.84 -8.28
C SER A 34 3.34 -9.55 -6.94
N GLY A 35 2.94 -8.91 -5.85
CA GLY A 35 3.11 -9.42 -4.50
C GLY A 35 4.48 -9.11 -3.88
N CYS A 36 5.30 -8.26 -4.49
CA CYS A 36 6.68 -8.05 -4.05
C CYS A 36 6.77 -7.44 -2.64
N ILE A 37 5.90 -6.48 -2.29
CA ILE A 37 5.88 -5.85 -0.98
C ILE A 37 5.45 -6.88 0.09
N ALA A 38 4.29 -7.52 -0.12
CA ALA A 38 3.80 -8.55 0.80
C ALA A 38 4.81 -9.70 0.98
N TYR A 39 5.45 -10.15 -0.12
CA TYR A 39 6.50 -11.16 -0.10
C TYR A 39 7.66 -10.74 0.82
N ALA A 40 8.24 -9.57 0.53
CA ALA A 40 9.43 -9.09 1.24
C ALA A 40 9.15 -8.88 2.74
N LEU A 41 8.05 -8.18 3.07
CA LEU A 41 7.70 -7.93 4.47
C LEU A 41 7.36 -9.23 5.21
N THR A 42 6.65 -10.16 4.57
CA THR A 42 6.37 -11.46 5.19
C THR A 42 7.63 -12.27 5.41
N ALA A 43 8.60 -12.23 4.49
CA ALA A 43 9.85 -12.94 4.62
C ALA A 43 10.77 -12.35 5.70
N LEU A 44 10.82 -11.02 5.80
CA LEU A 44 11.86 -10.29 6.54
C LEU A 44 11.40 -9.78 7.92
N LEU A 45 10.09 -9.67 8.19
CA LEU A 45 9.56 -9.32 9.51
C LEU A 45 9.19 -10.60 10.27
N PRO A 46 10.01 -11.05 11.24
CA PRO A 46 9.77 -12.30 11.95
C PRO A 46 8.50 -12.29 12.81
N GLU A 47 8.08 -11.11 13.26
CA GLU A 47 6.90 -10.89 14.09
C GLU A 47 5.57 -11.05 13.31
N VAL A 48 5.59 -10.84 12.00
CA VAL A 48 4.39 -11.02 11.16
C VAL A 48 3.95 -12.47 11.18
N SER A 49 2.79 -12.72 11.76
CA SER A 49 2.18 -14.05 11.88
C SER A 49 1.15 -14.34 10.79
N GLU A 50 0.48 -13.30 10.30
CA GLU A 50 -0.55 -13.38 9.27
C GLU A 50 -0.36 -12.27 8.23
N SER A 51 -0.29 -12.66 6.97
CA SER A 51 -0.15 -11.74 5.85
C SER A 51 -1.30 -11.89 4.86
N PHE A 52 -1.82 -10.75 4.46
CA PHE A 52 -2.90 -10.66 3.49
C PHE A 52 -2.53 -9.69 2.39
N ALA A 53 -3.04 -9.94 1.20
CA ALA A 53 -2.88 -9.08 0.06
C ALA A 53 -4.20 -8.97 -0.71
N ILE A 54 -4.53 -7.78 -1.20
CA ILE A 54 -5.67 -7.59 -2.11
C ILE A 54 -5.19 -7.11 -3.47
N GLU A 55 -5.85 -7.62 -4.53
CA GLU A 55 -5.57 -7.25 -5.91
C GLU A 55 -6.85 -7.36 -6.74
N VAL A 56 -7.12 -6.39 -7.58
CA VAL A 56 -8.30 -6.35 -8.46
C VAL A 56 -8.00 -6.97 -9.84
N SER A 57 -6.76 -6.87 -10.30
CA SER A 57 -6.33 -7.31 -11.63
C SER A 57 -6.27 -8.83 -11.73
N SER A 58 -7.13 -9.40 -12.59
CA SER A 58 -7.12 -10.83 -12.90
C SER A 58 -5.82 -11.29 -13.57
N GLU A 59 -5.02 -10.38 -14.14
CA GLU A 59 -3.72 -10.68 -14.77
C GLU A 59 -2.58 -10.64 -13.75
N ALA A 60 -2.66 -9.79 -12.72
CA ALA A 60 -1.64 -9.70 -11.67
C ALA A 60 -1.74 -10.85 -10.66
N ILE A 61 -2.96 -11.26 -10.30
CA ILE A 61 -3.24 -12.31 -9.32
C ILE A 61 -2.43 -13.60 -9.56
N PRO A 62 -2.37 -14.20 -10.78
CA PRO A 62 -1.59 -15.41 -10.99
C PRO A 62 -0.09 -15.24 -10.77
N ILE A 63 0.42 -14.01 -10.91
CA ILE A 63 1.83 -13.69 -10.72
C ILE A 63 2.11 -13.57 -9.22
N ALA A 64 1.29 -12.79 -8.51
CA ALA A 64 1.36 -12.68 -7.05
C ALA A 64 1.26 -14.07 -6.39
N GLN A 65 0.29 -14.89 -6.81
CA GLN A 65 0.11 -16.22 -6.27
C GLN A 65 1.36 -17.09 -6.45
N ARG A 66 1.99 -17.08 -7.63
CA ARG A 66 3.23 -17.81 -7.87
C ARG A 66 4.36 -17.35 -6.95
N ASN A 67 4.49 -16.04 -6.75
CA ASN A 67 5.49 -15.49 -5.84
C ASN A 67 5.21 -15.91 -4.38
N PHE A 68 3.95 -15.92 -3.96
CA PHE A 68 3.56 -16.37 -2.62
C PHE A 68 3.73 -17.89 -2.42
N ASP A 69 3.54 -18.69 -3.47
CA ASP A 69 3.84 -20.12 -3.44
C ASP A 69 5.36 -20.35 -3.27
N THR A 70 6.21 -19.57 -3.95
CA THR A 70 7.67 -19.58 -3.77
C THR A 70 8.05 -19.19 -2.34
N LEU A 71 7.48 -18.11 -1.80
CA LEU A 71 7.69 -17.70 -0.41
C LEU A 71 7.39 -18.85 0.56
N ARG A 72 6.27 -19.53 0.35
CA ARG A 72 5.85 -20.64 1.19
C ARG A 72 6.81 -21.82 1.11
N GLU A 73 7.31 -22.15 -0.07
CA GLU A 73 8.29 -23.22 -0.26
C GLU A 73 9.63 -22.90 0.41
N GLU A 74 10.09 -21.64 0.33
CA GLU A 74 11.38 -21.22 0.87
C GLU A 74 11.38 -20.99 2.38
N THR A 75 10.27 -20.45 2.94
CA THR A 75 10.24 -19.97 4.32
C THR A 75 9.21 -20.67 5.21
N GLY A 76 8.29 -21.42 4.63
CA GLY A 76 7.12 -21.97 5.33
C GLY A 76 6.02 -20.94 5.63
N ARG A 77 6.24 -19.66 5.31
CA ARG A 77 5.30 -18.55 5.54
C ARG A 77 4.41 -18.35 4.31
N HIS A 78 3.24 -17.78 4.48
CA HIS A 78 2.33 -17.57 3.34
C HIS A 78 1.62 -16.22 3.43
N VAL A 79 1.17 -15.75 2.26
CA VAL A 79 0.29 -14.59 2.12
C VAL A 79 -1.05 -15.08 1.60
N THR A 80 -2.13 -14.67 2.25
CA THR A 80 -3.49 -14.93 1.78
C THR A 80 -3.87 -13.85 0.77
N LEU A 81 -4.05 -14.25 -0.49
CA LEU A 81 -4.40 -13.35 -1.58
C LEU A 81 -5.91 -13.31 -1.80
N TRP A 82 -6.50 -12.13 -1.73
CA TRP A 82 -7.91 -11.89 -2.04
C TRP A 82 -8.07 -11.12 -3.34
N LYS A 83 -8.91 -11.61 -4.22
CA LYS A 83 -9.36 -10.82 -5.37
C LYS A 83 -10.42 -9.82 -4.89
N LYS A 84 -9.98 -8.61 -4.58
CA LYS A 84 -10.83 -7.52 -4.05
C LYS A 84 -10.43 -6.20 -4.67
N ASP A 85 -11.42 -5.36 -4.94
CA ASP A 85 -11.23 -3.95 -5.26
C ASP A 85 -11.28 -3.13 -3.97
N LEU A 86 -10.34 -2.17 -3.82
CA LEU A 86 -10.25 -1.32 -2.63
C LEU A 86 -11.52 -0.49 -2.41
N PHE A 87 -12.06 0.08 -3.48
CA PHE A 87 -13.26 0.94 -3.38
C PHE A 87 -14.49 0.10 -3.02
N ALA A 88 -14.64 -1.08 -3.62
CA ALA A 88 -15.70 -2.01 -3.25
C ALA A 88 -15.58 -2.46 -1.79
N LEU A 89 -14.35 -2.68 -1.30
CA LEU A 89 -14.12 -3.06 0.10
C LEU A 89 -14.55 -1.95 1.07
N VAL A 90 -14.32 -0.69 0.73
CA VAL A 90 -14.81 0.47 1.49
C VAL A 90 -16.34 0.50 1.51
N GLU A 91 -17.00 0.23 0.37
CA GLU A 91 -18.46 0.21 0.26
C GLU A 91 -19.11 -0.94 1.03
N GLU A 92 -18.43 -2.08 1.14
CA GLU A 92 -18.93 -3.26 1.90
C GLU A 92 -19.09 -2.98 3.39
N HIS A 93 -18.36 -2.03 3.99
CA HIS A 93 -18.38 -1.69 5.42
C HIS A 93 -18.26 -2.93 6.34
N THR A 94 -17.39 -3.87 5.95
CA THR A 94 -17.20 -5.14 6.65
C THR A 94 -15.76 -5.27 7.15
N PRO A 95 -15.41 -4.58 8.26
CA PRO A 95 -14.06 -4.67 8.81
C PRO A 95 -13.75 -6.10 9.25
N PRO A 96 -12.48 -6.50 9.23
CA PRO A 96 -12.05 -7.80 9.71
C PRO A 96 -12.33 -7.92 11.22
N SER A 97 -12.58 -9.14 11.70
CA SER A 97 -12.78 -9.41 13.13
C SER A 97 -11.57 -9.04 14.00
N THR A 98 -10.39 -9.06 13.39
CA THR A 98 -9.12 -8.61 13.98
C THR A 98 -8.49 -7.62 13.01
N PRO A 99 -8.24 -6.36 13.43
CA PRO A 99 -7.59 -5.36 12.61
C PRO A 99 -6.18 -5.76 12.20
N PHE A 100 -5.61 -5.04 11.24
CA PHE A 100 -4.22 -5.16 10.84
C PHE A 100 -3.34 -4.23 11.68
N ASP A 101 -2.08 -4.61 11.89
CA ASP A 101 -1.10 -3.78 12.58
C ASP A 101 -0.30 -2.93 11.58
N LEU A 102 -0.20 -3.43 10.34
CA LEU A 102 0.46 -2.75 9.24
C LEU A 102 -0.39 -2.87 7.98
N ILE A 103 -0.73 -1.72 7.40
CA ILE A 103 -1.27 -1.61 6.05
C ILE A 103 -0.20 -0.96 5.18
N VAL A 104 0.09 -1.55 4.03
CA VAL A 104 1.02 -0.99 3.05
C VAL A 104 0.36 -0.91 1.69
N SER A 105 0.69 0.11 0.90
CA SER A 105 0.20 0.25 -0.46
C SER A 105 1.15 1.05 -1.34
N ASN A 106 1.34 0.59 -2.56
CA ASN A 106 1.84 1.40 -3.66
C ASN A 106 0.73 1.47 -4.72
N PRO A 107 -0.26 2.36 -4.54
CA PRO A 107 -1.41 2.44 -5.43
C PRO A 107 -1.06 3.16 -6.73
N PRO A 108 -1.88 3.05 -7.77
CA PRO A 108 -1.77 3.92 -8.94
C PRO A 108 -1.94 5.39 -8.53
N TYR A 109 -0.94 6.23 -8.79
CA TYR A 109 -0.91 7.62 -8.32
C TYR A 109 -0.64 8.66 -9.41
N ILE A 110 -0.44 8.25 -10.66
CA ILE A 110 -0.16 9.17 -11.76
C ILE A 110 -1.49 9.76 -12.24
N HIS A 111 -1.59 11.10 -12.28
CA HIS A 111 -2.76 11.72 -12.89
C HIS A 111 -2.70 11.57 -14.41
N PRO A 112 -3.83 11.33 -15.12
CA PRO A 112 -3.83 11.19 -16.58
C PRO A 112 -3.15 12.33 -17.35
N ASP A 113 -3.21 13.57 -16.85
CA ASP A 113 -2.56 14.73 -17.45
C ASP A 113 -1.02 14.64 -17.44
N GLU A 114 -0.44 13.85 -16.50
CA GLU A 114 1.01 13.61 -16.42
C GLU A 114 1.50 12.61 -17.49
N ALA A 115 0.58 11.95 -18.22
CA ALA A 115 0.93 10.96 -19.25
C ALA A 115 1.87 11.53 -20.32
N THR A 116 1.78 12.83 -20.61
CA THR A 116 2.63 13.50 -21.60
C THR A 116 4.11 13.59 -21.19
N GLU A 117 4.42 13.49 -19.90
CA GLU A 117 5.77 13.55 -19.36
C GLU A 117 6.42 12.16 -19.22
N MET A 118 5.61 11.11 -19.43
CA MET A 118 6.05 9.72 -19.28
C MET A 118 6.80 9.22 -20.51
N THR A 119 7.74 8.30 -20.29
CA THR A 119 8.44 7.66 -21.39
C THR A 119 7.51 6.75 -22.19
N PRO A 120 7.67 6.65 -23.52
CA PRO A 120 6.84 5.77 -24.36
C PRO A 120 6.89 4.30 -23.92
N GLN A 121 8.00 3.85 -23.33
CA GLN A 121 8.12 2.48 -22.81
C GLN A 121 7.13 2.19 -21.70
N VAL A 122 6.96 3.09 -20.74
CA VAL A 122 6.01 2.93 -19.63
C VAL A 122 4.57 2.94 -20.17
N LEU A 123 4.22 3.93 -20.99
CA LEU A 123 2.87 4.07 -21.55
C LEU A 123 2.42 2.90 -22.43
N LEU A 124 3.35 2.25 -23.16
CA LEU A 124 3.03 1.20 -24.12
C LEU A 124 3.04 -0.21 -23.49
N HIS A 125 3.76 -0.41 -22.42
CA HIS A 125 4.02 -1.76 -21.89
C HIS A 125 3.49 -2.01 -20.48
N GLU A 126 3.19 -0.95 -19.71
CA GLU A 126 2.61 -1.11 -18.38
C GLU A 126 1.08 -0.90 -18.43
N PRO A 127 0.28 -1.70 -17.70
CA PRO A 127 -1.17 -1.54 -17.70
C PRO A 127 -1.59 -0.20 -17.13
N HIS A 128 -2.48 0.51 -17.81
CA HIS A 128 -3.02 1.79 -17.36
C HIS A 128 -3.62 1.71 -15.95
N LEU A 129 -4.28 0.59 -15.62
CA LEU A 129 -4.85 0.33 -14.29
C LEU A 129 -3.79 0.34 -13.16
N ALA A 130 -2.53 0.04 -13.47
CA ALA A 130 -1.44 0.01 -12.49
C ALA A 130 -0.68 1.35 -12.39
N LEU A 131 -0.95 2.29 -13.31
CA LEU A 131 -0.24 3.57 -13.38
C LEU A 131 -1.11 4.74 -12.93
N PHE A 132 -2.34 4.80 -13.45
CA PHE A 132 -3.16 6.00 -13.34
C PHE A 132 -4.14 5.93 -12.19
N ALA A 133 -4.14 6.99 -11.39
CA ALA A 133 -5.21 7.27 -10.45
C ALA A 133 -6.53 7.55 -11.22
N PRO A 134 -7.70 7.40 -10.55
CA PRO A 134 -8.96 7.82 -11.13
C PRO A 134 -8.91 9.29 -11.57
N GLU A 135 -9.41 9.60 -12.78
CA GLU A 135 -9.41 10.96 -13.37
C GLU A 135 -10.06 12.00 -12.45
N ALA A 136 -11.04 11.58 -11.64
CA ALA A 136 -11.76 12.47 -10.73
C ALA A 136 -10.92 12.95 -9.53
N SER A 137 -9.87 12.22 -9.14
CA SER A 137 -9.01 12.59 -8.00
C SER A 137 -7.70 11.81 -8.00
N PRO A 138 -6.55 12.51 -8.02
CA PRO A 138 -5.23 11.88 -7.95
C PRO A 138 -4.97 11.19 -6.58
N ILE A 139 -5.71 11.58 -5.55
CA ILE A 139 -5.57 11.04 -4.19
C ILE A 139 -6.67 10.03 -3.81
N ALA A 140 -7.50 9.58 -4.77
CA ALA A 140 -8.66 8.72 -4.51
C ALA A 140 -8.31 7.45 -3.73
N TYR A 141 -7.19 6.80 -4.06
CA TYR A 141 -6.76 5.59 -3.37
C TYR A 141 -6.40 5.85 -1.90
N TYR A 142 -5.77 6.99 -1.60
CA TYR A 142 -5.41 7.36 -0.23
C TYR A 142 -6.65 7.72 0.60
N LEU A 143 -7.65 8.37 -0.02
CA LEU A 143 -8.95 8.59 0.61
C LEU A 143 -9.65 7.26 0.97
N ALA A 144 -9.58 6.29 0.08
CA ALA A 144 -10.14 4.96 0.32
C ALA A 144 -9.38 4.22 1.44
N LEU A 145 -8.05 4.32 1.49
CA LEU A 145 -7.24 3.77 2.59
C LEU A 145 -7.60 4.43 3.93
N GLY A 146 -7.75 5.75 3.97
CA GLY A 146 -8.22 6.48 5.15
C GLY A 146 -9.60 6.01 5.61
N ALA A 147 -10.53 5.79 4.66
CA ALA A 147 -11.85 5.26 4.96
C ALA A 147 -11.81 3.83 5.54
N LEU A 148 -10.93 2.95 5.03
CA LEU A 148 -10.72 1.62 5.64
C LEU A 148 -10.22 1.73 7.08
N ILE A 149 -9.27 2.62 7.36
CA ILE A 149 -8.77 2.84 8.73
C ILE A 149 -9.92 3.30 9.63
N GLN A 150 -10.72 4.28 9.19
CA GLN A 150 -11.88 4.77 9.93
C GLN A 150 -12.93 3.65 10.19
N GLN A 151 -13.02 2.67 9.29
CA GLN A 151 -13.89 1.49 9.44
C GLN A 151 -13.31 0.41 10.37
N GLY A 152 -12.11 0.58 10.92
CA GLY A 152 -11.50 -0.39 11.84
C GLY A 152 -10.63 -1.46 11.19
N TYR A 153 -10.10 -1.21 10.00
CA TYR A 153 -9.13 -2.12 9.37
C TYR A 153 -7.74 -2.04 10.00
N LEU A 154 -7.36 -0.89 10.58
CA LEU A 154 -6.09 -0.69 11.26
C LEU A 154 -6.28 -0.66 12.77
N SER A 155 -5.43 -1.34 13.53
CA SER A 155 -5.44 -1.36 15.00
C SER A 155 -4.97 -0.01 15.56
N SER A 156 -5.35 0.30 16.80
CA SER A 156 -4.74 1.42 17.52
C SER A 156 -3.25 1.14 17.75
N GLY A 157 -2.39 2.09 17.42
CA GLY A 157 -0.94 1.93 17.37
C GLY A 157 -0.44 1.26 16.09
N GLY A 158 -1.32 0.85 15.19
CA GLY A 158 -0.95 0.33 13.87
C GLY A 158 -0.55 1.43 12.89
N SER A 159 0.14 1.04 11.83
CA SER A 159 0.68 1.98 10.85
C SER A 159 0.20 1.72 9.42
N LEU A 160 0.06 2.83 8.67
CA LEU A 160 -0.11 2.83 7.22
C LEU A 160 1.17 3.36 6.57
N TRP A 161 1.67 2.64 5.58
CA TRP A 161 2.77 3.09 4.74
C TRP A 161 2.34 3.12 3.28
N VAL A 162 2.55 4.25 2.61
CA VAL A 162 2.18 4.38 1.20
C VAL A 162 3.27 5.06 0.39
N GLU A 163 3.44 4.60 -0.85
CA GLU A 163 4.17 5.33 -1.89
C GLU A 163 3.23 6.38 -2.49
N LEU A 164 3.77 7.59 -2.74
CA LEU A 164 3.01 8.77 -3.16
C LEU A 164 3.49 9.32 -4.51
N ASN A 165 2.60 10.03 -5.20
CA ASN A 165 3.02 11.05 -6.14
C ASN A 165 3.46 12.30 -5.36
N PRO A 166 4.73 12.74 -5.50
CA PRO A 166 5.25 13.91 -4.78
C PRO A 166 4.45 15.20 -5.01
N LEU A 167 3.75 15.32 -6.14
CA LEU A 167 2.93 16.49 -6.45
C LEU A 167 1.72 16.62 -5.50
N TYR A 168 1.26 15.50 -4.94
CA TYR A 168 0.06 15.43 -4.11
C TYR A 168 0.35 14.97 -2.67
N ALA A 169 1.63 14.97 -2.24
CA ALA A 169 2.03 14.45 -0.94
C ALA A 169 1.33 15.19 0.21
N HIS A 170 1.41 16.51 0.25
CA HIS A 170 0.77 17.33 1.28
C HIS A 170 -0.76 17.28 1.20
N GLU A 171 -1.34 17.27 -0.02
CA GLU A 171 -2.80 17.13 -0.18
C GLU A 171 -3.29 15.79 0.39
N THR A 172 -2.52 14.73 0.18
CA THR A 172 -2.81 13.39 0.72
C THR A 172 -2.75 13.39 2.25
N GLU A 173 -1.71 13.98 2.83
CA GLU A 173 -1.56 14.11 4.28
C GLU A 173 -2.72 14.87 4.92
N GLU A 174 -3.04 16.05 4.39
CA GLU A 174 -4.18 16.87 4.85
C GLU A 174 -5.52 16.12 4.74
N ALA A 175 -5.71 15.38 3.66
CA ALA A 175 -6.94 14.60 3.45
C ALA A 175 -7.07 13.44 4.44
N LEU A 176 -5.98 12.75 4.76
CA LEU A 176 -5.97 11.68 5.78
C LEU A 176 -6.25 12.26 7.19
N HIS A 177 -5.64 13.38 7.55
CA HIS A 177 -5.95 14.07 8.80
C HIS A 177 -7.41 14.50 8.88
N LYS A 178 -8.00 14.94 7.78
CA LYS A 178 -9.42 15.32 7.74
C LYS A 178 -10.37 14.12 7.91
N ILE A 179 -10.00 12.95 7.37
CA ILE A 179 -10.82 11.74 7.46
C ILE A 179 -10.74 11.14 8.87
N LEU A 180 -9.54 11.04 9.42
CA LEU A 180 -9.28 10.31 10.67
C LEU A 180 -9.43 11.18 11.92
N GLY A 181 -9.25 12.50 11.79
CA GLY A 181 -9.06 13.43 12.87
C GLY A 181 -7.57 13.59 13.23
N PRO A 182 -7.05 14.82 13.31
CA PRO A 182 -5.64 15.06 13.59
C PRO A 182 -5.21 14.57 14.99
N GLU A 183 -6.16 14.39 15.91
CA GLU A 183 -5.94 13.81 17.24
C GLU A 183 -5.83 12.27 17.23
N HIS A 184 -6.28 11.62 16.15
CA HIS A 184 -6.29 10.17 16.00
C HIS A 184 -5.21 9.63 15.09
N CYS A 185 -4.37 10.48 14.51
CA CYS A 185 -3.24 10.01 13.71
C CYS A 185 -2.08 10.98 13.75
N SER A 186 -0.88 10.44 13.66
CA SER A 186 0.35 11.19 13.37
C SER A 186 0.88 10.77 12.01
N THR A 187 1.45 11.70 11.26
CA THR A 187 1.97 11.46 9.90
C THR A 187 3.40 11.96 9.78
N GLU A 188 4.15 11.35 8.89
CA GLU A 188 5.48 11.75 8.46
C GLU A 188 5.59 11.61 6.95
N LEU A 189 5.95 12.70 6.25
CA LEU A 189 6.33 12.67 4.85
C LEU A 189 7.82 12.41 4.73
N ILE A 190 8.22 11.39 3.99
CA ILE A 190 9.59 10.93 3.88
C ILE A 190 10.05 11.06 2.42
N SER A 191 11.22 11.66 2.24
CA SER A 191 11.83 11.82 0.92
C SER A 191 12.52 10.54 0.48
N ASP A 192 12.41 10.24 -0.84
CA ASP A 192 13.20 9.21 -1.51
C ASP A 192 14.68 9.64 -1.65
N LEU A 193 15.51 8.75 -2.14
CA LEU A 193 16.94 9.02 -2.38
C LEU A 193 17.19 10.16 -3.39
N SER A 194 16.19 10.56 -4.18
CA SER A 194 16.23 11.72 -5.06
C SER A 194 15.82 13.02 -4.40
N GLY A 195 15.40 13.00 -3.13
CA GLY A 195 14.96 14.14 -2.33
C GLY A 195 13.52 14.58 -2.58
N LYS A 196 12.67 13.71 -3.15
CA LYS A 196 11.24 13.97 -3.36
C LYS A 196 10.43 13.31 -2.26
N GLU A 197 9.45 14.00 -1.68
CA GLU A 197 8.50 13.43 -0.73
C GLU A 197 7.66 12.34 -1.40
N ARG A 198 8.12 11.10 -1.25
CA ARG A 198 7.62 9.92 -1.97
C ARG A 198 6.87 8.95 -1.08
N PHE A 199 7.06 9.02 0.23
CA PHE A 199 6.45 8.09 1.16
C PHE A 199 5.70 8.85 2.24
N LEU A 200 4.56 8.28 2.65
CA LEU A 200 3.85 8.74 3.83
C LEU A 200 3.75 7.57 4.81
N HIS A 201 4.19 7.83 6.02
CA HIS A 201 3.98 7.00 7.19
C HIS A 201 2.91 7.63 8.07
N LEU A 202 1.91 6.84 8.46
CA LEU A 202 0.85 7.26 9.37
C LEU A 202 0.74 6.24 10.50
N VAL A 203 0.68 6.72 11.74
CA VAL A 203 0.36 5.92 12.93
C VAL A 203 -1.04 6.30 13.40
N TYR A 204 -1.89 5.29 13.60
CA TYR A 204 -3.28 5.49 14.01
C TYR A 204 -3.45 5.31 15.52
N HIS A 205 -4.15 6.25 16.15
CA HIS A 205 -4.43 6.29 17.58
C HIS A 205 -5.95 6.31 17.80
N ALA A 206 -6.58 5.13 17.97
CA ALA A 206 -8.01 5.03 18.21
C ALA A 206 -8.36 5.36 19.67
#